data_7643522cbcba723ddb76785c28ed3417
#
_entry.id   7643522cbcba723ddb76785c28ed3417
#
_cell.length_a   1.000
_cell.length_b   1.000
_cell.length_c   1.000
_cell.angle_alpha   90.00
_cell.angle_beta   90.00
_cell.angle_gamma   90.00
#
_symmetry.space_group_name_H-M   'P 1'
#
loop_
_entity.id
_entity.type
_entity.pdbx_description
1 polymer ?
#
loop_
_entity_poly.entity_id
_entity_poly.type
_entity_poly.pdbx_seq_one_letter_code
_entity_poly.pdbx_strand_id
1 'polypeptide(L)'
;MKGKTVVVTGASSGIGEALARECAVQGANVVLGARSLQKLQLIVGDIRSKGGEATYCAVDVTKPEECRNLIDTAVGEYGGVDVLICNAGLSMRALFDDVDLEVLHRLMDVNFWGTVYCTKYALPYLQASHGSLVGISSVAGLHGLPGRTGYSASKYAMTGFLETVRIENLKKGLHV
;
A
#
# COMPACT_ATOMS: atom_id res chain seq x y z
N MET A 1 18.57 2.17 0.74
CA MET A 1 17.61 1.22 1.37
C MET A 1 18.17 -0.20 1.49
N LYS A 2 19.48 -0.36 1.42
CA LYS A 2 20.16 -1.68 1.34
C LYS A 2 19.73 -2.62 2.48
N GLY A 3 19.22 -3.80 2.13
CA GLY A 3 18.77 -4.84 3.05
C GLY A 3 17.44 -4.56 3.78
N LYS A 4 16.77 -3.43 3.51
CA LYS A 4 15.45 -3.13 4.08
C LYS A 4 14.35 -3.86 3.32
N THR A 5 13.38 -4.41 4.04
CA THR A 5 12.21 -5.07 3.46
C THR A 5 11.10 -4.06 3.22
N VAL A 6 10.71 -3.90 1.95
CA VAL A 6 9.70 -2.95 1.49
C VAL A 6 8.51 -3.68 0.90
N VAL A 7 7.33 -3.51 1.47
CA VAL A 7 6.07 -4.04 0.94
C VAL A 7 5.32 -2.95 0.20
N VAL A 8 4.89 -3.20 -1.04
CA VAL A 8 4.16 -2.24 -1.87
C VAL A 8 2.83 -2.83 -2.33
N THR A 9 1.71 -2.21 -1.95
CA THR A 9 0.39 -2.60 -2.46
C THR A 9 0.07 -1.89 -3.78
N GLY A 10 -0.71 -2.54 -4.65
CA GLY A 10 -1.01 -2.00 -5.98
C GLY A 10 0.22 -1.91 -6.89
N ALA A 11 1.19 -2.81 -6.69
CA ALA A 11 2.50 -2.77 -7.34
C ALA A 11 2.52 -3.27 -8.80
N SER A 12 1.38 -3.63 -9.39
CA SER A 12 1.32 -4.19 -10.75
C SER A 12 1.32 -3.15 -11.88
N SER A 13 1.31 -1.85 -11.56
CA SER A 13 1.31 -0.76 -12.54
C SER A 13 1.55 0.62 -11.89
N GLY A 14 1.84 1.63 -12.73
CA GLY A 14 1.86 3.04 -12.33
C GLY A 14 2.82 3.36 -11.19
N ILE A 15 2.35 4.15 -10.22
CA ILE A 15 3.16 4.61 -9.08
C ILE A 15 3.70 3.44 -8.26
N GLY A 16 2.86 2.43 -7.97
CA GLY A 16 3.29 1.28 -7.16
C GLY A 16 4.39 0.45 -7.82
N GLU A 17 4.30 0.22 -9.13
CA GLU A 17 5.36 -0.45 -9.90
C GLU A 17 6.65 0.39 -9.91
N ALA A 18 6.54 1.69 -10.16
CA ALA A 18 7.70 2.58 -10.18
C ALA A 18 8.41 2.62 -8.82
N LEU A 19 7.65 2.72 -7.72
CA LEU A 19 8.20 2.67 -6.37
C LEU A 19 8.88 1.33 -6.07
N ALA A 20 8.25 0.21 -6.45
CA ALA A 20 8.84 -1.11 -6.23
C ALA A 20 10.18 -1.26 -6.96
N ARG A 21 10.25 -0.83 -8.22
CA ARG A 21 11.48 -0.84 -9.01
C ARG A 21 12.57 0.05 -8.43
N GLU A 22 12.21 1.27 -8.03
CA GLU A 22 13.18 2.21 -7.44
C GLU A 22 13.71 1.69 -6.09
N CYS A 23 12.84 1.15 -5.22
CA CYS A 23 13.28 0.53 -3.97
C CYS A 23 14.27 -0.61 -4.21
N ALA A 24 14.03 -1.46 -5.22
CA ALA A 24 14.95 -2.54 -5.58
C ALA A 24 16.30 -2.00 -6.09
N VAL A 25 16.31 -0.95 -6.92
CA VAL A 25 17.53 -0.26 -7.37
C VAL A 25 18.34 0.28 -6.17
N GLN A 26 17.64 0.76 -5.13
CA GLN A 26 18.28 1.23 -3.89
C GLN A 26 18.72 0.10 -2.94
N GLY A 27 18.62 -1.17 -3.38
CA GLY A 27 19.08 -2.35 -2.67
C GLY A 27 18.11 -2.86 -1.58
N ALA A 28 16.83 -2.51 -1.67
CA ALA A 28 15.81 -3.09 -0.81
C ALA A 28 15.38 -4.48 -1.29
N ASN A 29 14.91 -5.30 -0.34
CA ASN A 29 14.15 -6.52 -0.60
C ASN A 29 12.67 -6.11 -0.80
N VAL A 30 12.12 -6.30 -2.00
CA VAL A 30 10.79 -5.76 -2.31
C VAL A 30 9.75 -6.85 -2.42
N VAL A 31 8.62 -6.68 -1.72
CA VAL A 31 7.45 -7.54 -1.82
C VAL A 31 6.33 -6.80 -2.55
N LEU A 32 6.00 -7.27 -3.74
CA LEU A 32 4.99 -6.66 -4.59
C LEU A 32 3.62 -7.31 -4.36
N GLY A 33 2.63 -6.53 -3.91
CA GLY A 33 1.26 -6.97 -3.72
C GLY A 33 0.31 -6.37 -4.75
N ALA A 34 -0.43 -7.20 -5.49
CA ALA A 34 -1.52 -6.78 -6.38
C ALA A 34 -2.36 -7.97 -6.84
N ARG A 35 -3.52 -7.72 -7.48
CA ARG A 35 -4.41 -8.77 -7.99
C ARG A 35 -3.86 -9.50 -9.22
N SER A 36 -3.09 -8.80 -10.07
CA SER A 36 -2.60 -9.35 -11.34
C SER A 36 -1.30 -10.13 -11.16
N LEU A 37 -1.40 -11.42 -10.90
CA LEU A 37 -0.26 -12.32 -10.72
C LEU A 37 0.72 -12.26 -11.88
N GLN A 38 0.22 -12.29 -13.11
CA GLN A 38 1.06 -12.27 -14.31
C GLN A 38 1.93 -11.01 -14.40
N LYS A 39 1.34 -9.83 -14.11
CA LYS A 39 2.11 -8.57 -14.11
C LYS A 39 3.16 -8.56 -13.00
N LEU A 40 2.82 -9.04 -11.81
CA LEU A 40 3.77 -9.14 -10.70
C LEU A 40 4.95 -10.04 -11.05
N GLN A 41 4.70 -11.20 -11.67
CA GLN A 41 5.75 -12.13 -12.12
C GLN A 41 6.73 -11.46 -13.09
N LEU A 42 6.21 -10.71 -14.07
CA LEU A 42 7.03 -10.00 -15.04
C LEU A 42 7.90 -8.91 -14.37
N ILE A 43 7.32 -8.14 -13.47
CA ILE A 43 8.04 -7.07 -12.75
C ILE A 43 9.14 -7.66 -11.86
N VAL A 44 8.82 -8.70 -11.10
CA VAL A 44 9.80 -9.38 -10.24
C VAL A 44 10.89 -10.04 -11.06
N GLY A 45 10.56 -10.68 -12.20
CA GLY A 45 11.54 -11.24 -13.12
C GLY A 45 12.51 -10.18 -13.66
N ASP A 46 12.01 -9.01 -14.03
CA ASP A 46 12.85 -7.89 -14.50
C ASP A 46 13.73 -7.32 -13.38
N ILE A 47 13.19 -7.14 -12.16
CA ILE A 47 13.99 -6.69 -11.01
C ILE A 47 15.13 -7.68 -10.72
N ARG A 48 14.84 -8.97 -10.66
CA ARG A 48 15.84 -10.02 -10.38
C ARG A 48 16.89 -10.12 -11.47
N SER A 49 16.51 -9.98 -12.74
CA SER A 49 17.46 -10.00 -13.87
C SER A 49 18.47 -8.86 -13.83
N LYS A 50 18.14 -7.76 -13.12
CA LYS A 50 19.00 -6.59 -12.88
C LYS A 50 19.79 -6.68 -11.56
N GLY A 51 19.74 -7.84 -10.89
CA GLY A 51 20.45 -8.07 -9.62
C GLY A 51 19.75 -7.52 -8.38
N GLY A 52 18.48 -7.11 -8.49
CA GLY A 52 17.66 -6.71 -7.34
C GLY A 52 16.96 -7.90 -6.68
N GLU A 53 16.56 -7.70 -5.42
CA GLU A 53 15.82 -8.69 -4.64
C GLU A 53 14.32 -8.33 -4.61
N ALA A 54 13.47 -9.24 -5.10
CA ALA A 54 12.03 -9.03 -5.09
C ALA A 54 11.26 -10.35 -5.03
N THR A 55 10.10 -10.32 -4.38
CA THR A 55 9.10 -11.39 -4.43
C THR A 55 7.71 -10.78 -4.61
N TYR A 56 6.68 -11.60 -4.73
CA TYR A 56 5.32 -11.12 -4.93
C TYR A 56 4.28 -11.97 -4.20
N CYS A 57 3.12 -11.36 -3.95
CA CYS A 57 1.93 -12.01 -3.42
C CYS A 57 0.70 -11.50 -4.18
N ALA A 58 -0.15 -12.40 -4.66
CA ALA A 58 -1.45 -12.01 -5.20
C ALA A 58 -2.33 -11.55 -4.04
N VAL A 59 -2.87 -10.32 -4.11
CA VAL A 59 -3.68 -9.73 -3.05
C VAL A 59 -4.76 -8.81 -3.60
N ASP A 60 -5.99 -9.02 -3.15
CA ASP A 60 -7.05 -8.04 -3.16
C ASP A 60 -7.09 -7.38 -1.77
N VAL A 61 -6.72 -6.11 -1.72
CA VAL A 61 -6.61 -5.38 -0.45
C VAL A 61 -7.96 -5.19 0.28
N THR A 62 -9.07 -5.48 -0.38
CA THR A 62 -10.40 -5.48 0.26
C THR A 62 -10.62 -6.70 1.17
N LYS A 63 -9.72 -7.69 1.11
CA LYS A 63 -9.80 -8.94 1.86
C LYS A 63 -8.74 -8.98 2.96
N PRO A 64 -9.13 -8.94 4.24
CA PRO A 64 -8.18 -8.90 5.36
C PRO A 64 -7.16 -10.04 5.33
N GLU A 65 -7.61 -11.28 5.03
CA GLU A 65 -6.73 -12.45 5.03
C GLU A 65 -5.68 -12.39 3.91
N GLU A 66 -6.03 -11.83 2.75
CA GLU A 66 -5.07 -11.65 1.67
C GLU A 66 -4.03 -10.57 2.02
N CYS A 67 -4.45 -9.51 2.75
CA CYS A 67 -3.53 -8.52 3.30
C CYS A 67 -2.58 -9.13 4.33
N ARG A 68 -3.08 -10.03 5.19
CA ARG A 68 -2.24 -10.79 6.12
C ARG A 68 -1.21 -11.62 5.36
N ASN A 69 -1.64 -12.41 4.37
CA ASN A 69 -0.75 -13.25 3.57
C ASN A 69 0.36 -12.45 2.87
N LEU A 70 0.07 -11.22 2.43
CA LEU A 70 1.08 -10.32 1.86
C LEU A 70 2.18 -9.99 2.88
N ILE A 71 1.80 -9.67 4.11
CA ILE A 71 2.76 -9.37 5.18
C ILE A 71 3.52 -10.64 5.61
N ASP A 72 2.82 -11.76 5.75
CA ASP A 72 3.44 -13.05 6.09
C ASP A 72 4.44 -13.50 5.03
N THR A 73 4.19 -13.20 3.74
CA THR A 73 5.15 -13.40 2.66
C THR A 73 6.44 -12.59 2.89
N ALA A 74 6.31 -11.32 3.26
CA ALA A 74 7.48 -10.49 3.55
C ALA A 74 8.29 -11.00 4.74
N VAL A 75 7.60 -11.42 5.78
CA VAL A 75 8.23 -11.98 6.99
C VAL A 75 8.91 -13.32 6.69
N GLY A 76 8.26 -14.20 5.93
CA GLY A 76 8.82 -15.51 5.57
C GLY A 76 10.05 -15.42 4.67
N GLU A 77 10.02 -14.52 3.69
CA GLU A 77 11.11 -14.37 2.71
C GLU A 77 12.30 -13.55 3.25
N TYR A 78 12.01 -12.49 4.04
CA TYR A 78 13.01 -11.49 4.41
C TYR A 78 13.09 -11.19 5.91
N GLY A 79 12.34 -11.91 6.75
CA GLY A 79 12.44 -11.84 8.21
C GLY A 79 11.66 -10.70 8.87
N GLY A 80 11.00 -9.83 8.11
CA GLY A 80 10.23 -8.72 8.69
C GLY A 80 9.76 -7.69 7.65
N VAL A 81 9.29 -6.54 8.14
CA VAL A 81 8.87 -5.40 7.32
C VAL A 81 9.49 -4.13 7.89
N ASP A 82 10.27 -3.42 7.08
CA ASP A 82 10.82 -2.11 7.42
C ASP A 82 9.98 -0.96 6.85
N VAL A 83 9.38 -1.15 5.67
CA VAL A 83 8.56 -0.13 5.03
C VAL A 83 7.30 -0.78 4.44
N LEU A 84 6.14 -0.22 4.75
CA LEU A 84 4.88 -0.54 4.09
C LEU A 84 4.42 0.66 3.27
N ILE A 85 4.23 0.46 1.95
CA ILE A 85 3.68 1.47 1.05
C ILE A 85 2.26 1.07 0.65
N CYS A 86 1.28 1.74 1.25
CA CYS A 86 -0.14 1.61 0.93
C CYS A 86 -0.45 2.47 -0.30
N ASN A 87 -0.25 1.88 -1.49
CA ASN A 87 -0.45 2.54 -2.77
C ASN A 87 -1.68 2.04 -3.53
N ALA A 88 -2.17 0.83 -3.26
CA ALA A 88 -3.39 0.34 -3.90
C ALA A 88 -4.54 1.35 -3.78
N GLY A 89 -5.18 1.67 -4.89
CA GLY A 89 -6.24 2.64 -4.90
C GLY A 89 -7.05 2.65 -6.19
N LEU A 90 -8.28 3.09 -6.05
CA LEU A 90 -9.21 3.36 -7.14
C LEU A 90 -9.58 4.84 -7.15
N SER A 91 -10.00 5.34 -8.29
CA SER A 91 -10.53 6.69 -8.46
C SER A 91 -11.87 6.64 -9.17
N MET A 92 -12.63 7.73 -9.09
CA MET A 92 -13.88 7.92 -9.80
C MET A 92 -13.94 9.30 -10.46
N ARG A 93 -14.83 9.46 -11.42
CA ARG A 93 -15.20 10.78 -11.97
C ARG A 93 -16.67 10.75 -12.40
N ALA A 94 -17.55 11.17 -11.51
CA ALA A 94 -18.98 11.38 -11.76
C ALA A 94 -19.49 12.40 -10.74
N LEU A 95 -20.52 13.17 -11.08
CA LEU A 95 -21.26 14.00 -10.11
C LEU A 95 -21.99 13.08 -9.13
N PHE A 96 -22.27 13.58 -7.94
CA PHE A 96 -22.89 12.76 -6.89
C PHE A 96 -24.29 12.26 -7.29
N ASP A 97 -25.02 13.06 -8.06
CA ASP A 97 -26.35 12.69 -8.56
C ASP A 97 -26.33 11.49 -9.53
N ASP A 98 -25.20 11.27 -10.18
CA ASP A 98 -25.03 10.22 -11.21
C ASP A 98 -24.25 8.98 -10.70
N VAL A 99 -23.83 8.96 -9.44
CA VAL A 99 -22.96 7.89 -8.95
C VAL A 99 -23.76 6.84 -8.16
N ASP A 100 -23.55 5.57 -8.49
CA ASP A 100 -24.07 4.47 -7.69
C ASP A 100 -23.36 4.37 -6.33
N LEU A 101 -24.13 4.08 -5.26
CA LEU A 101 -23.59 3.93 -3.91
C LEU A 101 -22.54 2.83 -3.81
N GLU A 102 -22.67 1.77 -4.62
CA GLU A 102 -21.68 0.68 -4.70
C GLU A 102 -20.28 1.19 -5.09
N VAL A 103 -20.19 2.21 -5.95
CA VAL A 103 -18.90 2.84 -6.31
C VAL A 103 -18.27 3.49 -5.09
N LEU A 104 -19.07 4.15 -4.24
CA LEU A 104 -18.58 4.78 -3.00
C LEU A 104 -18.07 3.73 -2.01
N HIS A 105 -18.83 2.64 -1.81
CA HIS A 105 -18.42 1.52 -0.97
C HIS A 105 -17.09 0.93 -1.46
N ARG A 106 -16.99 0.63 -2.75
CA ARG A 106 -15.78 0.05 -3.34
C ARG A 106 -14.54 0.95 -3.21
N LEU A 107 -14.72 2.27 -3.31
CA LEU A 107 -13.65 3.24 -3.07
C LEU A 107 -13.17 3.21 -1.62
N MET A 108 -14.11 3.14 -0.67
CA MET A 108 -13.77 2.99 0.75
C MET A 108 -13.06 1.66 1.02
N ASP A 109 -13.55 0.57 0.48
CA ASP A 109 -12.96 -0.76 0.69
C ASP A 109 -11.51 -0.83 0.19
N VAL A 110 -11.24 -0.29 -1.00
CA VAL A 110 -9.88 -0.34 -1.56
C VAL A 110 -8.97 0.71 -0.93
N ASN A 111 -9.38 1.99 -0.93
CA ASN A 111 -8.49 3.11 -0.58
C ASN A 111 -8.29 3.25 0.93
N PHE A 112 -9.33 2.99 1.72
CA PHE A 112 -9.31 3.13 3.17
C PHE A 112 -9.10 1.78 3.86
N TRP A 113 -10.04 0.84 3.72
CA TRP A 113 -9.96 -0.45 4.42
C TRP A 113 -8.74 -1.26 4.01
N GLY A 114 -8.35 -1.24 2.73
CA GLY A 114 -7.11 -1.87 2.27
C GLY A 114 -5.88 -1.32 2.99
N THR A 115 -5.81 0.00 3.21
CA THR A 115 -4.75 0.63 4.01
C THR A 115 -4.80 0.18 5.47
N VAL A 116 -6.00 0.15 6.06
CA VAL A 116 -6.21 -0.29 7.46
C VAL A 116 -5.75 -1.73 7.66
N TYR A 117 -6.18 -2.66 6.80
CA TYR A 117 -5.82 -4.08 6.92
C TYR A 117 -4.31 -4.30 6.78
N CYS A 118 -3.69 -3.78 5.74
CA CYS A 118 -2.25 -3.91 5.55
C CYS A 118 -1.48 -3.31 6.73
N THR A 119 -1.87 -2.13 7.20
CA THR A 119 -1.26 -1.48 8.37
C THR A 119 -1.42 -2.34 9.63
N LYS A 120 -2.61 -2.90 9.88
CA LYS A 120 -2.89 -3.72 11.06
C LYS A 120 -1.94 -4.90 11.17
N TYR A 121 -1.69 -5.61 10.07
CA TYR A 121 -0.83 -6.79 10.07
C TYR A 121 0.66 -6.43 10.03
N ALA A 122 1.05 -5.31 9.38
CA ALA A 122 2.44 -4.88 9.32
C ALA A 122 2.92 -4.15 10.59
N LEU A 123 2.02 -3.56 11.36
CA LEU A 123 2.35 -2.64 12.46
C LEU A 123 3.34 -3.23 13.49
N PRO A 124 3.22 -4.49 13.96
CA PRO A 124 4.20 -5.06 14.90
C PRO A 124 5.61 -5.08 14.34
N TYR A 125 5.78 -5.41 13.06
CA TYR A 125 7.09 -5.49 12.40
C TYR A 125 7.66 -4.10 12.15
N LEU A 126 6.82 -3.14 11.72
CA LEU A 126 7.21 -1.75 11.55
C LEU A 126 7.67 -1.10 12.86
N GLN A 127 7.00 -1.42 13.98
CA GLN A 127 7.43 -0.96 15.31
C GLN A 127 8.77 -1.59 15.71
N ALA A 128 8.96 -2.89 15.48
CA ALA A 128 10.19 -3.59 15.82
C ALA A 128 11.40 -3.09 15.02
N SER A 129 11.21 -2.69 13.76
CA SER A 129 12.26 -2.18 12.88
C SER A 129 12.47 -0.65 12.98
N HIS A 130 11.68 0.07 13.80
CA HIS A 130 11.57 1.54 13.76
C HIS A 130 11.34 2.04 12.33
N GLY A 131 10.45 1.34 11.62
CA GLY A 131 10.24 1.45 10.20
C GLY A 131 9.33 2.59 9.77
N SER A 132 8.83 2.50 8.54
CA SER A 132 8.00 3.54 7.94
C SER A 132 6.70 3.01 7.37
N LEU A 133 5.60 3.68 7.63
CA LEU A 133 4.30 3.48 7.00
C LEU A 133 4.04 4.64 6.05
N VAL A 134 3.88 4.34 4.76
CA VAL A 134 3.67 5.34 3.72
C VAL A 134 2.29 5.14 3.09
N GLY A 135 1.46 6.18 3.06
CA GLY A 135 0.20 6.18 2.34
C GLY A 135 0.26 7.06 1.10
N ILE A 136 -0.08 6.51 -0.06
CA ILE A 136 -0.20 7.30 -1.29
C ILE A 136 -1.57 7.99 -1.28
N SER A 137 -1.62 9.19 -0.72
CA SER A 137 -2.82 10.00 -0.66
C SER A 137 -3.03 10.80 -1.98
N SER A 138 -3.68 11.92 -1.91
CA SER A 138 -4.01 12.80 -3.04
C SER A 138 -4.31 14.19 -2.51
N VAL A 139 -4.27 15.20 -3.39
CA VAL A 139 -4.89 16.51 -3.15
C VAL A 139 -6.35 16.36 -2.73
N ALA A 140 -7.05 15.34 -3.26
CA ALA A 140 -8.41 14.99 -2.88
C ALA A 140 -8.56 14.50 -1.43
N GLY A 141 -7.47 14.18 -0.74
CA GLY A 141 -7.45 13.88 0.70
C GLY A 141 -7.22 15.12 1.59
N LEU A 142 -7.08 16.31 0.98
CA LEU A 142 -6.93 17.61 1.66
C LEU A 142 -8.05 18.58 1.26
N HIS A 143 -8.56 18.47 0.04
CA HIS A 143 -9.60 19.33 -0.51
C HIS A 143 -10.62 18.52 -1.31
N GLY A 144 -11.91 18.85 -1.18
CA GLY A 144 -12.96 18.26 -2.02
C GLY A 144 -12.81 18.69 -3.48
N LEU A 145 -12.96 17.73 -4.39
CA LEU A 145 -12.88 17.98 -5.83
C LEU A 145 -14.20 17.62 -6.52
N PRO A 146 -14.74 18.47 -7.40
CA PRO A 146 -15.96 18.18 -8.16
C PRO A 146 -15.85 16.85 -8.91
N GLY A 147 -16.91 16.04 -8.87
CA GLY A 147 -16.95 14.72 -9.50
C GLY A 147 -16.07 13.66 -8.83
N ARG A 148 -15.63 13.88 -7.59
CA ARG A 148 -14.72 13.01 -6.84
C ARG A 148 -15.22 12.70 -5.42
N THR A 149 -16.52 12.77 -5.17
CA THR A 149 -17.10 12.65 -3.82
C THR A 149 -16.59 11.43 -3.04
N GLY A 150 -16.79 10.22 -3.56
CA GLY A 150 -16.31 9.01 -2.90
C GLY A 150 -14.78 8.89 -2.86
N TYR A 151 -14.10 9.35 -3.91
CA TYR A 151 -12.63 9.35 -3.92
C TYR A 151 -12.06 10.29 -2.87
N SER A 152 -12.55 11.53 -2.81
CA SER A 152 -12.14 12.49 -1.78
C SER A 152 -12.42 11.95 -0.39
N ALA A 153 -13.65 11.46 -0.13
CA ALA A 153 -14.01 10.87 1.16
C ALA A 153 -13.05 9.75 1.58
N SER A 154 -12.72 8.82 0.66
CA SER A 154 -11.81 7.70 0.94
C SER A 154 -10.38 8.16 1.24
N LYS A 155 -9.90 9.21 0.54
CA LYS A 155 -8.56 9.76 0.77
C LYS A 155 -8.46 10.60 2.05
N TYR A 156 -9.52 11.33 2.42
CA TYR A 156 -9.63 11.98 3.73
C TYR A 156 -9.62 10.95 4.87
N ALA A 157 -10.41 9.88 4.74
CA ALA A 157 -10.44 8.80 5.73
C ALA A 157 -9.05 8.17 5.91
N MET A 158 -8.34 7.88 4.80
CA MET A 158 -6.97 7.37 4.82
C MET A 158 -6.01 8.34 5.51
N THR A 159 -6.06 9.63 5.19
CA THR A 159 -5.18 10.66 5.77
C THR A 159 -5.40 10.77 7.28
N GLY A 160 -6.66 10.87 7.74
CA GLY A 160 -6.97 10.95 9.18
C GLY A 160 -6.56 9.69 9.95
N PHE A 161 -6.73 8.51 9.35
CA PHE A 161 -6.26 7.25 9.93
C PHE A 161 -4.73 7.24 10.11
N LEU A 162 -3.98 7.56 9.05
CA LEU A 162 -2.52 7.55 9.08
C LEU A 162 -1.96 8.59 10.06
N GLU A 163 -2.56 9.79 10.13
CA GLU A 163 -2.17 10.81 11.09
C GLU A 163 -2.35 10.32 12.54
N THR A 164 -3.46 9.66 12.83
CA THR A 164 -3.71 9.09 14.16
C THR A 164 -2.72 7.96 14.48
N VAL A 165 -2.48 7.04 13.54
CA VAL A 165 -1.47 5.97 13.71
C VAL A 165 -0.09 6.57 13.98
N ARG A 166 0.29 7.67 13.31
CA ARG A 166 1.54 8.39 13.56
C ARG A 166 1.63 8.87 15.02
N ILE A 167 0.59 9.54 15.51
CA ILE A 167 0.55 10.10 16.88
C ILE A 167 0.65 8.97 17.92
N GLU A 168 -0.10 7.90 17.74
CA GLU A 168 -0.11 6.75 18.67
C GLU A 168 1.24 6.00 18.74
N ASN A 169 2.08 6.16 17.71
CA ASN A 169 3.36 5.44 17.59
C ASN A 169 4.60 6.32 17.65
N LEU A 170 4.47 7.62 17.98
CA LEU A 170 5.60 8.54 18.10
C LEU A 170 6.71 8.01 19.02
N LYS A 171 6.34 7.46 20.18
CA LYS A 171 7.30 6.93 21.16
C LYS A 171 7.88 5.55 20.77
N LYS A 172 7.32 4.91 19.76
CA LYS A 172 7.77 3.60 19.27
C LYS A 172 8.70 3.71 18.05
N GLY A 173 9.02 4.93 17.62
CA GLY A 173 9.93 5.18 16.51
C GLY A 173 9.37 4.84 15.14
N LEU A 174 8.04 4.72 14.98
CA LEU A 174 7.38 4.54 13.69
C LEU A 174 7.31 5.89 12.96
N HIS A 175 7.74 5.91 11.71
CA HIS A 175 7.56 7.04 10.80
C HIS A 175 6.30 6.81 9.94
N VAL A 176 5.43 7.83 9.85
CA VAL A 176 4.23 7.77 8.99
C VAL A 176 4.13 9.04 8.16
#